data_65c5f32fae00dc67e51e9372ad7bf72d
#
_entry.id   65c5f32fae00dc67e51e9372ad7bf72d
#
_cell.length_a   1.000
_cell.length_b   1.000
_cell.length_c   1.000
_cell.angle_alpha   90.00
_cell.angle_beta   90.00
_cell.angle_gamma   90.00
#
_symmetry.space_group_name_H-M   'P 1'
#
loop_
_entity.id
_entity.type
_entity.pdbx_description
1 polymer ?
#
loop_
_entity_poly.entity_id
_entity_poly.type
_entity_poly.pdbx_seq_one_letter_code
_entity_poly.pdbx_strand_id
1 'polypeptide(L)'
;MLGVGGARDVYVVAVHFVIMGCGRVGSSLAVSLEGKGHEVAVIDQEGAAFRRLGSNFEGRRVQGVGFDRDTLREAGIERAFAFAAVSSGDNSNILAARVARETFGIENVVARIYDPGRAEVYQRLGIPTVATVRWTSDQMLRRLLPKGATPDHQDPSGRVVVAEVQLNESWVGERISRVETDAKARVAYLSRLGEGLLPEADTVYQDGDIVHVLSYDDDLDRISEVLKGPPSPH
;
A
#
# COMPACT_ATOMS: atom_id res chain seq x y z
N MET A 1 8.31 38.99 18.39
CA MET A 1 8.44 38.84 16.94
C MET A 1 9.26 37.60 16.69
N LEU A 2 8.66 36.43 16.69
CA LEU A 2 9.30 35.13 16.46
C LEU A 2 8.72 34.56 15.17
N GLY A 3 9.58 34.41 14.19
CA GLY A 3 9.22 33.98 12.86
C GLY A 3 8.75 32.52 12.84
N VAL A 4 7.63 32.31 12.21
CA VAL A 4 7.05 30.99 11.89
C VAL A 4 8.00 30.30 10.94
N GLY A 5 8.51 29.15 11.36
CA GLY A 5 9.37 28.28 10.56
C GLY A 5 8.69 27.86 9.28
N GLY A 6 9.33 28.15 8.14
CA GLY A 6 8.87 27.78 6.82
C GLY A 6 8.78 26.27 6.68
N ALA A 7 7.66 25.81 6.15
CA ALA A 7 7.52 24.48 5.58
C ALA A 7 8.67 24.27 4.57
N ARG A 8 9.44 23.21 4.74
CA ARG A 8 10.44 22.79 3.75
C ARG A 8 9.66 22.39 2.50
N ASP A 9 9.67 23.23 1.49
CA ASP A 9 9.24 22.85 0.15
C ASP A 9 10.14 21.69 -0.30
N VAL A 10 9.62 20.49 -0.21
CA VAL A 10 10.24 19.33 -0.85
C VAL A 10 10.03 19.53 -2.34
N TYR A 11 11.05 20.04 -3.03
CA TYR A 11 11.04 20.13 -4.49
C TYR A 11 10.92 18.71 -5.05
N VAL A 12 9.72 18.31 -5.41
CA VAL A 12 9.48 17.07 -6.14
C VAL A 12 10.00 17.31 -7.55
N VAL A 13 11.13 16.68 -7.89
CA VAL A 13 11.62 16.72 -9.27
C VAL A 13 10.59 16.02 -10.15
N ALA A 14 10.06 16.74 -11.13
CA ALA A 14 9.14 16.17 -12.10
C ALA A 14 9.84 15.07 -12.91
N VAL A 15 9.29 13.87 -12.90
CA VAL A 15 9.79 12.72 -13.66
C VAL A 15 8.70 12.15 -14.54
N HIS A 16 9.09 11.36 -15.56
CA HIS A 16 8.16 10.79 -16.52
C HIS A 16 7.74 9.37 -16.13
N PHE A 17 6.42 9.10 -16.14
CA PHE A 17 5.83 7.79 -15.91
C PHE A 17 5.12 7.29 -17.15
N VAL A 18 5.26 6.01 -17.44
CA VAL A 18 4.49 5.34 -18.49
C VAL A 18 3.59 4.28 -17.87
N ILE A 19 2.30 4.34 -18.17
CA ILE A 19 1.28 3.44 -17.62
C ILE A 19 0.62 2.69 -18.77
N MET A 20 0.66 1.36 -18.76
CA MET A 20 -0.06 0.50 -19.67
C MET A 20 -1.39 0.05 -19.06
N GLY A 21 -2.49 0.39 -19.70
CA GLY A 21 -3.87 0.10 -19.32
C GLY A 21 -4.56 1.31 -18.72
N CYS A 22 -5.58 1.82 -19.39
CA CYS A 22 -6.43 2.95 -18.95
C CYS A 22 -7.76 2.47 -18.34
N GLY A 23 -7.69 1.36 -17.57
CA GLY A 23 -8.77 0.90 -16.71
C GLY A 23 -8.91 1.74 -15.45
N ARG A 24 -9.73 1.28 -14.49
CA ARG A 24 -9.93 1.98 -13.20
C ARG A 24 -8.61 2.23 -12.44
N VAL A 25 -7.73 1.25 -12.39
CA VAL A 25 -6.44 1.39 -11.70
C VAL A 25 -5.52 2.35 -12.44
N GLY A 26 -5.35 2.15 -13.75
CA GLY A 26 -4.41 2.97 -14.54
C GLY A 26 -4.83 4.42 -14.64
N SER A 27 -6.12 4.71 -14.83
CA SER A 27 -6.60 6.09 -14.83
C SER A 27 -6.45 6.79 -13.48
N SER A 28 -6.75 6.09 -12.37
CA SER A 28 -6.55 6.63 -11.02
C SER A 28 -5.07 6.91 -10.74
N LEU A 29 -4.18 5.98 -11.11
CA LEU A 29 -2.74 6.15 -10.95
C LEU A 29 -2.22 7.33 -11.77
N ALA A 30 -2.67 7.45 -13.04
CA ALA A 30 -2.27 8.54 -13.93
C ALA A 30 -2.64 9.91 -13.37
N VAL A 31 -3.90 10.09 -12.97
CA VAL A 31 -4.38 11.35 -12.38
C VAL A 31 -3.66 11.67 -11.07
N SER A 32 -3.39 10.66 -10.25
CA SER A 32 -2.67 10.86 -8.98
C SER A 32 -1.22 11.29 -9.19
N LEU A 33 -0.52 10.73 -10.17
CA LEU A 33 0.87 11.10 -10.49
C LEU A 33 0.95 12.49 -11.12
N GLU A 34 0.04 12.80 -12.04
CA GLU A 34 -0.06 14.13 -12.62
C GLU A 34 -0.37 15.20 -11.57
N GLY A 35 -1.31 14.91 -10.64
CA GLY A 35 -1.63 15.81 -9.53
C GLY A 35 -0.48 16.05 -8.55
N LYS A 36 0.56 15.19 -8.58
CA LYS A 36 1.83 15.38 -7.84
C LYS A 36 2.90 16.12 -8.66
N GLY A 37 2.57 16.59 -9.86
CA GLY A 37 3.47 17.37 -10.72
C GLY A 37 4.39 16.51 -11.59
N HIS A 38 4.07 15.25 -11.83
CA HIS A 38 4.84 14.38 -12.71
C HIS A 38 4.28 14.36 -14.14
N GLU A 39 5.14 14.06 -15.11
CA GLU A 39 4.71 13.79 -16.49
C GLU A 39 4.19 12.36 -16.61
N VAL A 40 3.06 12.18 -17.27
CA VAL A 40 2.42 10.86 -17.40
C VAL A 40 2.05 10.58 -18.85
N ALA A 41 2.41 9.40 -19.34
CA ALA A 41 1.86 8.83 -20.56
C ALA A 41 1.04 7.57 -20.25
N VAL A 42 -0.15 7.46 -20.84
CA VAL A 42 -1.04 6.31 -20.67
C VAL A 42 -1.23 5.63 -22.01
N ILE A 43 -0.98 4.32 -22.04
CA ILE A 43 -1.17 3.46 -23.22
C ILE A 43 -2.40 2.60 -23.00
N ASP A 44 -3.30 2.54 -24.00
CA ASP A 44 -4.39 1.57 -24.04
C ASP A 44 -4.75 1.24 -25.50
N GLN A 45 -5.17 0.00 -25.75
CA GLN A 45 -5.61 -0.41 -27.08
C GLN A 45 -6.96 0.24 -27.46
N GLU A 46 -7.78 0.48 -26.44
CA GLU A 46 -9.13 1.03 -26.60
C GLU A 46 -9.12 2.55 -26.38
N GLY A 47 -9.16 3.33 -27.47
CA GLY A 47 -9.18 4.80 -27.37
C GLY A 47 -10.31 5.34 -26.49
N ALA A 48 -11.45 4.63 -26.41
CA ALA A 48 -12.56 4.98 -25.52
C ALA A 48 -12.21 4.88 -24.04
N ALA A 49 -11.18 4.11 -23.65
CA ALA A 49 -10.73 3.97 -22.26
C ALA A 49 -10.19 5.29 -21.69
N PHE A 50 -9.59 6.14 -22.53
CA PHE A 50 -9.03 7.44 -22.13
C PHE A 50 -10.05 8.42 -21.55
N ARG A 51 -11.36 8.21 -21.80
CA ARG A 51 -12.40 9.01 -21.14
C ARG A 51 -12.34 8.97 -19.61
N ARG A 52 -11.77 7.91 -19.03
CA ARG A 52 -11.59 7.77 -17.58
C ARG A 52 -10.57 8.73 -16.98
N LEU A 53 -9.69 9.28 -17.79
CA LEU A 53 -8.70 10.27 -17.34
C LEU A 53 -9.34 11.64 -17.06
N GLY A 54 -10.54 11.89 -17.60
CA GLY A 54 -11.22 13.18 -17.48
C GLY A 54 -10.67 14.23 -18.44
N SER A 55 -11.35 15.39 -18.45
CA SER A 55 -11.00 16.52 -19.34
C SER A 55 -9.73 17.26 -18.91
N ASN A 56 -9.40 17.22 -17.63
CA ASN A 56 -8.31 17.98 -17.05
C ASN A 56 -6.96 17.25 -17.09
N PHE A 57 -6.93 15.99 -17.55
CA PHE A 57 -5.67 15.27 -17.69
C PHE A 57 -4.89 15.81 -18.89
N GLU A 58 -3.72 16.37 -18.67
CA GLU A 58 -2.82 16.98 -19.66
C GLU A 58 -1.78 15.99 -20.21
N GLY A 59 -1.60 14.85 -19.52
CA GLY A 59 -0.65 13.81 -19.90
C GLY A 59 -0.93 13.20 -21.26
N ARG A 60 0.05 12.49 -21.80
CA ARG A 60 -0.02 11.88 -23.13
C ARG A 60 -0.94 10.66 -23.13
N ARG A 61 -1.79 10.54 -24.15
CA ARG A 61 -2.64 9.38 -24.43
C ARG A 61 -2.11 8.69 -25.69
N VAL A 62 -1.69 7.45 -25.57
CA VAL A 62 -1.12 6.66 -26.68
C VAL A 62 -2.03 5.46 -26.93
N GLN A 63 -2.67 5.42 -28.09
CA GLN A 63 -3.49 4.28 -28.48
C GLN A 63 -2.63 3.21 -29.15
N GLY A 64 -2.51 2.03 -28.52
CA GLY A 64 -1.71 0.96 -29.07
C GLY A 64 -1.56 -0.23 -28.14
N VAL A 65 -0.78 -1.20 -28.59
CA VAL A 65 -0.44 -2.40 -27.84
C VAL A 65 0.68 -2.10 -26.86
N GLY A 66 0.43 -2.19 -25.56
CA GLY A 66 1.33 -1.69 -24.51
C GLY A 66 2.65 -2.47 -24.29
N PHE A 67 2.89 -3.55 -25.03
CA PHE A 67 4.17 -4.24 -25.11
C PHE A 67 4.86 -4.12 -26.47
N ASP A 68 4.21 -3.39 -27.41
CA ASP A 68 4.85 -3.04 -28.67
C ASP A 68 5.89 -1.94 -28.47
N ARG A 69 7.07 -2.13 -29.09
CA ARG A 69 8.22 -1.25 -28.87
C ARG A 69 7.99 0.17 -29.40
N ASP A 70 7.30 0.29 -30.53
CA ASP A 70 7.05 1.60 -31.14
C ASP A 70 5.99 2.36 -30.34
N THR A 71 4.94 1.68 -29.87
CA THR A 71 3.95 2.24 -28.92
C THR A 71 4.61 2.71 -27.63
N LEU A 72 5.53 1.92 -27.07
CA LEU A 72 6.28 2.29 -25.87
C LEU A 72 7.18 3.51 -26.11
N ARG A 73 7.85 3.59 -27.26
CA ARG A 73 8.65 4.77 -27.66
C ARG A 73 7.77 6.02 -27.82
N GLU A 74 6.63 5.88 -28.46
CA GLU A 74 5.67 6.98 -28.58
C GLU A 74 5.23 7.48 -27.21
N ALA A 75 5.05 6.60 -26.23
CA ALA A 75 4.79 6.97 -24.83
C ALA A 75 5.99 7.58 -24.10
N GLY A 76 7.17 7.61 -24.70
CA GLY A 76 8.39 8.15 -24.10
C GLY A 76 9.06 7.23 -23.10
N ILE A 77 9.00 5.91 -23.29
CA ILE A 77 9.57 4.92 -22.38
C ILE A 77 11.07 5.11 -22.15
N GLU A 78 11.82 5.56 -23.17
CA GLU A 78 13.27 5.71 -23.10
C GLU A 78 13.73 6.76 -22.06
N ARG A 79 12.84 7.70 -21.69
CA ARG A 79 13.10 8.70 -20.65
C ARG A 79 12.28 8.46 -19.37
N ALA A 80 11.56 7.34 -19.30
CA ALA A 80 10.69 7.07 -18.17
C ALA A 80 11.48 6.73 -16.91
N PHE A 81 11.10 7.34 -15.80
CA PHE A 81 11.57 6.97 -14.47
C PHE A 81 10.98 5.63 -14.02
N ALA A 82 9.73 5.37 -14.39
CA ALA A 82 9.05 4.13 -14.03
C ALA A 82 7.99 3.72 -15.06
N PHE A 83 7.69 2.41 -15.07
CA PHE A 83 6.67 1.81 -15.92
C PHE A 83 5.69 0.97 -15.09
N ALA A 84 4.39 1.16 -15.29
CA ALA A 84 3.35 0.39 -14.63
C ALA A 84 2.47 -0.35 -15.65
N ALA A 85 2.43 -1.67 -15.60
CA ALA A 85 1.56 -2.51 -16.41
C ALA A 85 0.33 -2.92 -15.59
N VAL A 86 -0.84 -2.30 -15.87
CA VAL A 86 -2.05 -2.45 -15.05
C VAL A 86 -3.31 -2.77 -15.89
N SER A 87 -3.13 -3.36 -17.07
CA SER A 87 -4.23 -3.82 -17.92
C SER A 87 -4.98 -5.00 -17.27
N SER A 88 -6.04 -5.48 -17.93
CA SER A 88 -6.84 -6.61 -17.43
C SER A 88 -6.19 -7.98 -17.62
N GLY A 89 -5.10 -8.08 -18.40
CA GLY A 89 -4.47 -9.36 -18.73
C GLY A 89 -3.12 -9.56 -18.04
N ASP A 90 -2.98 -10.59 -17.22
CA ASP A 90 -1.72 -10.92 -16.52
C ASP A 90 -0.57 -11.13 -17.50
N ASN A 91 -0.78 -11.91 -18.57
CA ASN A 91 0.25 -12.17 -19.57
C ASN A 91 0.73 -10.89 -20.27
N SER A 92 -0.20 -10.00 -20.63
CA SER A 92 0.12 -8.72 -21.25
C SER A 92 0.90 -7.81 -20.30
N ASN A 93 0.50 -7.78 -19.03
CA ASN A 93 1.17 -6.98 -18.01
C ASN A 93 2.62 -7.46 -17.79
N ILE A 94 2.83 -8.76 -17.70
CA ILE A 94 4.17 -9.34 -17.54
C ILE A 94 5.04 -9.11 -18.79
N LEU A 95 4.48 -9.34 -19.97
CA LEU A 95 5.22 -9.12 -21.21
C LEU A 95 5.67 -7.66 -21.35
N ALA A 96 4.75 -6.71 -21.09
CA ALA A 96 5.07 -5.29 -21.13
C ALA A 96 6.12 -4.90 -20.08
N ALA A 97 5.99 -5.40 -18.85
CA ALA A 97 6.95 -5.17 -17.78
C ALA A 97 8.36 -5.68 -18.15
N ARG A 98 8.44 -6.89 -18.75
CA ARG A 98 9.70 -7.43 -19.24
C ARG A 98 10.29 -6.60 -20.38
N VAL A 99 9.49 -6.21 -21.36
CA VAL A 99 9.96 -5.35 -22.46
C VAL A 99 10.48 -4.01 -21.92
N ALA A 100 9.76 -3.37 -21.02
CA ALA A 100 10.21 -2.13 -20.38
C ALA A 100 11.55 -2.31 -19.66
N ARG A 101 11.73 -3.38 -18.91
CA ARG A 101 12.94 -3.65 -18.13
C ARG A 101 14.10 -4.15 -18.99
N GLU A 102 13.87 -5.18 -19.80
CA GLU A 102 14.94 -5.89 -20.52
C GLU A 102 15.36 -5.18 -21.81
N THR A 103 14.43 -4.47 -22.48
CA THR A 103 14.71 -3.76 -23.74
C THR A 103 15.05 -2.30 -23.53
N PHE A 104 14.33 -1.63 -22.63
CA PHE A 104 14.48 -0.19 -22.41
C PHE A 104 15.25 0.18 -21.13
N GLY A 105 15.63 -0.83 -20.32
CA GLY A 105 16.44 -0.61 -19.11
C GLY A 105 15.73 0.12 -17.98
N ILE A 106 14.38 0.09 -17.94
CA ILE A 106 13.64 0.75 -16.87
C ILE A 106 13.80 -0.05 -15.57
N GLU A 107 14.40 0.57 -14.55
CA GLU A 107 14.64 -0.08 -13.26
C GLU A 107 13.34 -0.20 -12.43
N ASN A 108 12.54 0.85 -12.44
CA ASN A 108 11.29 0.93 -11.66
C ASN A 108 10.12 0.42 -12.48
N VAL A 109 9.91 -0.89 -12.46
CA VAL A 109 8.80 -1.53 -13.17
C VAL A 109 7.88 -2.21 -12.19
N VAL A 110 6.56 -2.09 -12.36
CA VAL A 110 5.55 -2.82 -11.59
C VAL A 110 4.50 -3.42 -12.52
N ALA A 111 4.11 -4.66 -12.24
CA ALA A 111 3.04 -5.35 -12.96
C ALA A 111 1.90 -5.76 -12.02
N ARG A 112 0.69 -5.45 -12.43
CA ARG A 112 -0.52 -5.95 -11.77
C ARG A 112 -0.80 -7.37 -12.22
N ILE A 113 -0.99 -8.28 -11.27
CA ILE A 113 -1.28 -9.70 -11.52
C ILE A 113 -2.53 -10.08 -10.72
N TYR A 114 -3.48 -10.71 -11.38
CA TYR A 114 -4.69 -11.21 -10.73
C TYR A 114 -4.47 -12.57 -10.07
N ASP A 115 -3.73 -13.47 -10.74
CA ASP A 115 -3.44 -14.80 -10.24
C ASP A 115 -2.32 -14.77 -9.19
N PRO A 116 -2.59 -15.10 -7.92
CA PRO A 116 -1.58 -15.06 -6.86
C PRO A 116 -0.39 -15.99 -7.10
N GLY A 117 -0.62 -17.18 -7.67
CA GLY A 117 0.45 -18.13 -7.95
C GLY A 117 1.42 -17.62 -9.02
N ARG A 118 0.88 -16.94 -10.04
CA ARG A 118 1.71 -16.26 -11.04
C ARG A 118 2.48 -15.09 -10.45
N ALA A 119 1.86 -14.30 -9.57
CA ALA A 119 2.54 -13.18 -8.93
C ALA A 119 3.81 -13.63 -8.19
N GLU A 120 3.76 -14.75 -7.45
CA GLU A 120 4.93 -15.30 -6.75
C GLU A 120 6.05 -15.71 -7.72
N VAL A 121 5.70 -16.40 -8.83
CA VAL A 121 6.68 -16.80 -9.83
C VAL A 121 7.41 -15.59 -10.42
N TYR A 122 6.67 -14.56 -10.81
CA TYR A 122 7.26 -13.37 -11.44
C TYR A 122 8.05 -12.51 -10.45
N GLN A 123 7.65 -12.47 -9.20
CA GLN A 123 8.38 -11.81 -8.14
C GLN A 123 9.75 -12.46 -7.92
N ARG A 124 9.83 -13.81 -7.96
CA ARG A 124 11.10 -14.57 -7.92
C ARG A 124 11.98 -14.29 -9.14
N LEU A 125 11.38 -13.96 -10.28
CA LEU A 125 12.09 -13.54 -11.50
C LEU A 125 12.50 -12.06 -11.48
N GLY A 126 12.29 -11.38 -10.35
CA GLY A 126 12.71 -10.00 -10.12
C GLY A 126 11.79 -8.96 -10.74
N ILE A 127 10.57 -9.31 -11.15
CA ILE A 127 9.56 -8.33 -11.59
C ILE A 127 8.65 -8.02 -10.41
N PRO A 128 8.68 -6.80 -9.85
CA PRO A 128 7.77 -6.39 -8.79
C PRO A 128 6.31 -6.54 -9.25
N THR A 129 5.53 -7.31 -8.50
CA THR A 129 4.13 -7.59 -8.82
C THR A 129 3.19 -7.14 -7.70
N VAL A 130 2.00 -6.69 -8.07
CA VAL A 130 0.91 -6.40 -7.13
C VAL A 130 -0.23 -7.39 -7.38
N ALA A 131 -0.38 -8.37 -6.48
CA ALA A 131 -1.45 -9.38 -6.51
C ALA A 131 -2.75 -8.77 -5.96
N THR A 132 -3.52 -8.11 -6.81
CA THR A 132 -4.69 -7.32 -6.41
C THR A 132 -5.82 -8.17 -5.82
N VAL A 133 -6.03 -9.39 -6.28
CA VAL A 133 -7.09 -10.28 -5.77
C VAL A 133 -6.78 -10.70 -4.34
N ARG A 134 -5.55 -11.17 -4.09
CA ARG A 134 -5.13 -11.58 -2.75
C ARG A 134 -5.26 -10.42 -1.75
N TRP A 135 -4.73 -9.26 -2.09
CA TRP A 135 -4.83 -8.07 -1.23
C TRP A 135 -6.29 -7.69 -0.93
N THR A 136 -7.16 -7.68 -1.95
CA THR A 136 -8.58 -7.35 -1.76
C THR A 136 -9.30 -8.39 -0.91
N SER A 137 -9.03 -9.70 -1.16
CA SER A 137 -9.61 -10.79 -0.38
C SER A 137 -9.19 -10.73 1.10
N ASP A 138 -7.91 -10.45 1.36
CA ASP A 138 -7.39 -10.30 2.71
C ASP A 138 -8.05 -9.10 3.43
N GLN A 139 -8.27 -7.98 2.73
CA GLN A 139 -8.99 -6.82 3.29
C GLN A 139 -10.46 -7.15 3.61
N MET A 140 -11.14 -7.92 2.75
CA MET A 140 -12.51 -8.34 3.00
C MET A 140 -12.58 -9.34 4.16
N LEU A 141 -11.67 -10.31 4.19
CA LEU A 141 -11.59 -11.32 5.22
C LEU A 141 -11.43 -10.68 6.62
N ARG A 142 -10.53 -9.69 6.74
CA ARG A 142 -10.34 -8.94 7.99
C ARG A 142 -11.62 -8.26 8.48
N ARG A 143 -12.47 -7.76 7.58
CA ARG A 143 -13.74 -7.11 7.94
C ARG A 143 -14.87 -8.09 8.26
N LEU A 144 -14.76 -9.34 7.78
CA LEU A 144 -15.75 -10.38 8.01
C LEU A 144 -15.45 -11.20 9.27
N LEU A 145 -14.19 -11.33 9.64
CA LEU A 145 -13.77 -12.03 10.85
C LEU A 145 -13.98 -11.15 12.10
N PRO A 146 -14.19 -11.77 13.28
CA PRO A 146 -14.20 -11.04 14.54
C PRO A 146 -12.92 -10.20 14.69
N LYS A 147 -13.06 -9.03 15.31
CA LYS A 147 -11.91 -8.15 15.59
C LYS A 147 -10.82 -8.89 16.36
N GLY A 148 -9.57 -8.67 15.98
CA GLY A 148 -8.40 -9.34 16.57
C GLY A 148 -8.05 -10.70 15.96
N ALA A 149 -8.83 -11.21 15.01
CA ALA A 149 -8.56 -12.52 14.37
C ALA A 149 -7.53 -12.47 13.23
N THR A 150 -7.17 -11.25 12.76
CA THR A 150 -6.26 -11.10 11.61
C THR A 150 -5.42 -9.84 11.77
N PRO A 151 -4.09 -9.90 11.52
CA PRO A 151 -3.21 -8.72 11.57
C PRO A 151 -3.64 -7.63 10.59
N ASP A 152 -3.49 -6.36 10.99
CA ASP A 152 -3.70 -5.20 10.13
C ASP A 152 -2.60 -5.07 9.07
N HIS A 153 -1.39 -5.40 9.47
CA HIS A 153 -0.20 -5.38 8.63
C HIS A 153 0.72 -6.54 9.00
N GLN A 154 1.43 -7.07 7.98
CA GLN A 154 2.41 -8.12 8.12
C GLN A 154 3.64 -7.75 7.30
N ASP A 155 4.84 -7.97 7.85
CA ASP A 155 6.09 -7.75 7.12
C ASP A 155 6.28 -8.79 5.99
N PRO A 156 7.20 -8.58 5.03
CA PRO A 156 7.39 -9.50 3.91
C PRO A 156 7.79 -10.93 4.32
N SER A 157 8.36 -11.12 5.52
CA SER A 157 8.69 -12.46 6.03
C SER A 157 7.50 -13.18 6.66
N GLY A 158 6.42 -12.46 6.92
CA GLY A 158 5.24 -12.97 7.61
C GLY A 158 5.41 -13.13 9.13
N ARG A 159 6.54 -12.73 9.69
CA ARG A 159 6.86 -12.97 11.10
C ARG A 159 6.49 -11.83 12.04
N VAL A 160 6.56 -10.60 11.55
CA VAL A 160 6.24 -9.40 12.33
C VAL A 160 4.89 -8.84 11.86
N VAL A 161 4.02 -8.61 12.81
CA VAL A 161 2.64 -8.17 12.53
C VAL A 161 2.26 -6.96 13.37
N VAL A 162 1.37 -6.15 12.80
CA VAL A 162 0.58 -5.16 13.56
C VAL A 162 -0.85 -5.65 13.59
N ALA A 163 -1.42 -5.77 14.78
CA ALA A 163 -2.77 -6.30 14.94
C ALA A 163 -3.60 -5.49 15.96
N GLU A 164 -4.89 -5.34 15.67
CA GLU A 164 -5.86 -4.83 16.63
C GLU A 164 -6.05 -5.84 17.76
N VAL A 165 -6.00 -5.38 19.01
CA VAL A 165 -6.25 -6.19 20.19
C VAL A 165 -7.35 -5.56 21.04
N GLN A 166 -8.15 -6.41 21.67
CA GLN A 166 -9.20 -6.00 22.60
C GLN A 166 -8.65 -6.05 24.03
N LEU A 167 -8.81 -4.96 24.74
CA LEU A 167 -8.50 -4.86 26.16
C LEU A 167 -9.76 -5.03 27.01
N ASN A 168 -9.63 -5.69 28.14
CA ASN A 168 -10.69 -5.75 29.16
C ASN A 168 -10.96 -4.33 29.71
N GLU A 169 -12.20 -4.06 30.12
CA GLU A 169 -12.61 -2.75 30.68
C GLU A 169 -11.74 -2.31 31.88
N SER A 170 -11.20 -3.27 32.64
CA SER A 170 -10.33 -2.99 33.77
C SER A 170 -8.98 -2.36 33.42
N TRP A 171 -8.63 -2.31 32.15
CA TRP A 171 -7.45 -1.57 31.65
C TRP A 171 -7.69 -0.07 31.52
N VAL A 172 -8.95 0.38 31.56
CA VAL A 172 -9.26 1.83 31.47
C VAL A 172 -8.60 2.58 32.62
N GLY A 173 -7.82 3.60 32.28
CA GLY A 173 -7.04 4.36 33.23
C GLY A 173 -5.61 3.88 33.44
N GLU A 174 -5.24 2.71 32.91
CA GLU A 174 -3.88 2.21 32.94
C GLU A 174 -2.98 2.85 31.86
N ARG A 175 -1.70 2.97 32.14
CA ARG A 175 -0.74 3.48 31.17
C ARG A 175 -0.46 2.46 30.08
N ILE A 176 -0.26 2.92 28.86
CA ILE A 176 0.11 2.06 27.73
C ILE A 176 1.40 1.27 27.99
N SER A 177 2.36 1.85 28.70
CA SER A 177 3.58 1.16 29.13
C SER A 177 3.32 -0.09 29.98
N ARG A 178 2.22 -0.11 30.74
CA ARG A 178 1.79 -1.29 31.50
C ARG A 178 1.20 -2.36 30.58
N VAL A 179 0.37 -1.94 29.62
CA VAL A 179 -0.15 -2.83 28.58
C VAL A 179 1.00 -3.53 27.85
N GLU A 180 2.03 -2.77 27.44
CA GLU A 180 3.23 -3.33 26.79
C GLU A 180 3.98 -4.34 27.67
N THR A 181 4.12 -4.01 28.95
CA THR A 181 4.84 -4.86 29.93
C THR A 181 4.13 -6.19 30.15
N ASP A 182 2.83 -6.15 30.42
CA ASP A 182 2.04 -7.34 30.74
C ASP A 182 1.84 -8.21 29.49
N ALA A 183 1.58 -7.61 28.34
CA ALA A 183 1.42 -8.30 27.07
C ALA A 183 2.75 -8.78 26.46
N LYS A 184 3.90 -8.25 26.91
CA LYS A 184 5.22 -8.42 26.26
C LYS A 184 5.17 -8.12 24.77
N ALA A 185 4.54 -7.01 24.42
CA ALA A 185 4.36 -6.53 23.07
C ALA A 185 4.66 -5.02 23.01
N ARG A 186 4.74 -4.45 21.82
CA ARG A 186 4.82 -3.00 21.65
C ARG A 186 3.48 -2.48 21.15
N VAL A 187 3.00 -1.39 21.71
CA VAL A 187 1.85 -0.68 21.14
C VAL A 187 2.36 0.21 20.01
N ALA A 188 1.94 -0.14 18.78
CA ALA A 188 2.34 0.60 17.58
C ALA A 188 1.64 1.96 17.53
N TYR A 189 0.33 1.98 17.76
CA TYR A 189 -0.50 3.18 17.85
C TYR A 189 -1.86 2.85 18.49
N LEU A 190 -2.60 3.91 18.83
CA LEU A 190 -3.98 3.85 19.27
C LEU A 190 -4.88 4.53 18.23
N SER A 191 -6.10 4.07 18.09
CA SER A 191 -7.14 4.85 17.41
C SER A 191 -8.13 5.35 18.45
N ARG A 192 -8.18 6.67 18.65
CA ARG A 192 -9.07 7.38 19.59
C ARG A 192 -10.01 8.27 18.82
N LEU A 193 -11.31 8.07 18.95
CA LEU A 193 -12.34 8.83 18.21
C LEU A 193 -12.12 8.86 16.69
N GLY A 194 -11.50 7.80 16.12
CA GLY A 194 -11.21 7.69 14.70
C GLY A 194 -9.89 8.32 14.24
N GLU A 195 -9.13 8.94 15.15
CA GLU A 195 -7.81 9.50 14.86
C GLU A 195 -6.69 8.61 15.40
N GLY A 196 -5.62 8.47 14.62
CA GLY A 196 -4.42 7.71 15.02
C GLY A 196 -3.59 8.51 16.01
N LEU A 197 -3.20 7.88 17.12
CA LEU A 197 -2.36 8.45 18.19
C LEU A 197 -1.12 7.57 18.41
N LEU A 198 0.06 8.15 18.34
CA LEU A 198 1.29 7.47 18.80
C LEU A 198 1.39 7.59 20.32
N PRO A 199 1.55 6.46 21.06
CA PRO A 199 1.60 6.52 22.51
C PRO A 199 2.91 7.12 22.99
N GLU A 200 2.81 8.01 23.98
CA GLU A 200 3.93 8.53 24.76
C GLU A 200 4.02 7.81 26.13
N ALA A 201 5.07 8.06 26.89
CA ALA A 201 5.33 7.36 28.16
C ALA A 201 4.20 7.51 29.19
N ASP A 202 3.45 8.58 29.13
CA ASP A 202 2.33 8.92 30.03
C ASP A 202 0.95 8.68 29.40
N THR A 203 0.89 8.18 28.17
CA THR A 203 -0.37 7.89 27.49
C THR A 203 -1.16 6.85 28.28
N VAL A 204 -2.42 7.18 28.58
CA VAL A 204 -3.36 6.33 29.32
C VAL A 204 -4.40 5.77 28.39
N TYR A 205 -4.71 4.47 28.52
CA TYR A 205 -5.78 3.80 27.80
C TYR A 205 -7.15 4.34 28.27
N GLN A 206 -7.98 4.74 27.33
CA GLN A 206 -9.33 5.26 27.58
C GLN A 206 -10.38 4.32 27.01
N ASP A 207 -11.56 4.36 27.56
CA ASP A 207 -12.70 3.63 27.01
C ASP A 207 -12.98 4.05 25.57
N GLY A 208 -13.16 3.06 24.69
CA GLY A 208 -13.34 3.28 23.27
C GLY A 208 -12.06 3.43 22.44
N ASP A 209 -10.87 3.41 23.06
CA ASP A 209 -9.61 3.30 22.32
C ASP A 209 -9.47 1.95 21.65
N ILE A 210 -9.00 1.96 20.42
CA ILE A 210 -8.60 0.75 19.70
C ILE A 210 -7.08 0.66 19.77
N VAL A 211 -6.55 -0.43 20.31
CA VAL A 211 -5.10 -0.62 20.51
C VAL A 211 -4.54 -1.51 19.41
N HIS A 212 -3.50 -1.05 18.74
CA HIS A 212 -2.77 -1.80 17.72
C HIS A 212 -1.38 -2.17 18.24
N VAL A 213 -1.12 -3.47 18.38
CA VAL A 213 0.16 -3.99 18.88
C VAL A 213 1.07 -4.44 17.74
N LEU A 214 2.35 -4.22 17.91
CA LEU A 214 3.43 -4.77 17.09
C LEU A 214 4.03 -5.97 17.82
N SER A 215 4.00 -7.15 17.22
CA SER A 215 4.51 -8.37 17.79
C SER A 215 4.97 -9.39 16.74
N TYR A 216 5.46 -10.54 17.19
CA TYR A 216 5.55 -11.72 16.33
C TYR A 216 4.16 -12.33 16.13
N ASP A 217 3.91 -12.88 14.94
CA ASP A 217 2.63 -13.51 14.57
C ASP A 217 2.26 -14.65 15.56
N ASP A 218 3.23 -15.50 15.89
CA ASP A 218 3.08 -16.61 16.84
C ASP A 218 2.69 -16.18 18.26
N ASP A 219 2.89 -14.91 18.63
CA ASP A 219 2.60 -14.35 19.95
C ASP A 219 1.19 -13.74 20.08
N LEU A 220 0.46 -13.53 18.98
CA LEU A 220 -0.81 -12.80 18.99
C LEU A 220 -1.87 -13.42 19.89
N ASP A 221 -2.01 -14.75 19.86
CA ASP A 221 -3.00 -15.45 20.67
C ASP A 221 -2.72 -15.25 22.15
N ARG A 222 -1.46 -15.38 22.57
CA ARG A 222 -1.03 -15.13 23.96
C ARG A 222 -1.28 -13.68 24.37
N ILE A 223 -0.93 -12.72 23.53
CA ILE A 223 -1.15 -11.29 23.77
C ILE A 223 -2.64 -10.99 23.93
N SER A 224 -3.46 -11.53 23.05
CA SER A 224 -4.92 -11.38 23.11
C SER A 224 -5.51 -11.96 24.40
N GLU A 225 -5.08 -13.13 24.82
CA GLU A 225 -5.55 -13.75 26.06
C GLU A 225 -5.15 -12.92 27.31
N VAL A 226 -3.92 -12.41 27.36
CA VAL A 226 -3.45 -11.54 28.45
C VAL A 226 -4.29 -10.26 28.54
N LEU A 227 -4.55 -9.60 27.39
CA LEU A 227 -5.25 -8.32 27.36
C LEU A 227 -6.78 -8.43 27.52
N LYS A 228 -7.37 -9.58 27.23
CA LYS A 228 -8.77 -9.88 27.57
C LYS A 228 -8.99 -10.10 29.07
N GLY A 229 -7.93 -10.45 29.80
CA GLY A 229 -7.93 -10.52 31.25
C GLY A 229 -7.70 -9.16 31.91
N PRO A 230 -7.87 -9.05 33.24
CA PRO A 230 -7.52 -7.85 33.98
C PRO A 230 -5.99 -7.65 34.05
N PRO A 231 -5.53 -6.39 34.29
CA PRO A 231 -4.11 -6.13 34.56
C PRO A 231 -3.55 -7.02 35.67
N SER A 232 -2.28 -7.43 35.56
CA SER A 232 -1.61 -8.21 36.60
C SER A 232 -1.63 -7.45 37.95
N PRO A 233 -1.77 -8.11 39.14
CA PRO A 233 -1.65 -7.43 40.39
C PRO A 233 -0.26 -6.79 40.55
N HIS A 234 -0.19 -5.63 41.21
CA HIS A 234 1.06 -4.92 41.50
C HIS A 234 1.91 -5.66 42.51
#